data_0ff896e8e19429be690c675621e61e40
#
_entry.id   0ff896e8e19429be690c675621e61e40
#
_cell.length_a   1.000
_cell.length_b   1.000
_cell.length_c   1.000
_cell.angle_alpha   90.00
_cell.angle_beta   90.00
_cell.angle_gamma   90.00
#
_symmetry.space_group_name_H-M   'P 1'
#
loop_
_entity.id
_entity.type
_entity.pdbx_description
1 polymer ?
#
loop_
_entity_poly.entity_id
_entity_poly.type
_entity_poly.pdbx_seq_one_letter_code
_entity_poly.pdbx_strand_id
1 'polypeptide(L)'
;AVLDVWQPTADNKAIINLPVTVEHSMPHVYASQVEYMCDNLKYRENVIVSLHPHNDRGCGVADSEMGLLAGADRIEGTLFGNGERTGNVDIVTLGMNMYSQGVDPKIDFSDMPHICEVYEKCTGMQIYERSPYSGALVFAAFSGSHQDAIAKGMAWREEKKLNTWTVPYLPIDPVDVGRTYDSDVIRINSQSGKGGISYILKQNFSISVPEKMREEVGYAVKQVSDEEHKELSPQWVYEIFEDNYIHYTPYFQISECHFRQDDGIMAEATIQYGEKKTIVDANG
;
A
#
# COMPACT_ATOMS: atom_id res chain seq x y z
N ALA A 1 46.47 -13.90 -3.54
CA ALA A 1 46.72 -15.36 -3.45
C ALA A 1 45.76 -16.13 -4.37
N VAL A 2 44.41 -16.19 -4.09
CA VAL A 2 43.45 -16.98 -4.89
C VAL A 2 43.44 -16.53 -6.35
N LEU A 3 43.35 -15.24 -6.62
CA LEU A 3 43.31 -14.68 -7.96
C LEU A 3 44.63 -14.85 -8.73
N ASP A 4 45.75 -14.97 -8.02
CA ASP A 4 47.06 -15.23 -8.67
C ASP A 4 47.18 -16.67 -9.19
N VAL A 5 46.40 -17.60 -8.56
CA VAL A 5 46.34 -19.01 -8.99
C VAL A 5 45.26 -19.19 -10.07
N TRP A 6 44.08 -18.59 -9.87
CA TRP A 6 42.95 -18.68 -10.79
C TRP A 6 43.22 -17.96 -12.13
N GLN A 7 43.81 -16.75 -12.07
CA GLN A 7 44.05 -15.88 -13.22
C GLN A 7 42.79 -15.67 -14.08
N PRO A 8 41.73 -15.03 -13.48
CA PRO A 8 40.46 -14.93 -14.16
C PRO A 8 40.57 -14.15 -15.48
N THR A 9 39.76 -14.57 -16.44
CA THR A 9 39.64 -13.96 -17.78
C THR A 9 38.21 -13.58 -18.05
N ALA A 10 37.95 -12.87 -19.16
CA ALA A 10 36.60 -12.49 -19.56
C ALA A 10 35.64 -13.70 -19.68
N ASP A 11 36.17 -14.84 -20.16
CA ASP A 11 35.41 -16.09 -20.35
C ASP A 11 35.39 -16.98 -19.10
N ASN A 12 36.21 -16.69 -18.09
CA ASN A 12 36.34 -17.48 -16.87
C ASN A 12 36.52 -16.52 -15.68
N LYS A 13 35.44 -15.81 -15.34
CA LYS A 13 35.42 -14.85 -14.24
C LYS A 13 35.50 -15.52 -12.87
N ALA A 14 36.16 -14.86 -11.93
CA ALA A 14 36.08 -15.21 -10.51
C ALA A 14 34.97 -14.40 -9.82
N ILE A 15 34.34 -14.99 -8.82
CA ILE A 15 33.39 -14.28 -7.94
C ILE A 15 34.04 -14.18 -6.55
N ILE A 16 34.12 -12.96 -6.05
CA ILE A 16 34.51 -12.69 -4.66
C ILE A 16 33.28 -12.24 -3.92
N ASN A 17 32.91 -13.02 -2.91
CA ASN A 17 31.75 -12.74 -2.09
C ASN A 17 32.16 -12.00 -0.80
N LEU A 18 31.50 -10.90 -0.50
CA LEU A 18 31.72 -10.07 0.69
C LEU A 18 30.47 -10.12 1.58
N PRO A 19 30.40 -11.05 2.54
CA PRO A 19 29.24 -11.16 3.43
C PRO A 19 29.26 -10.08 4.51
N VAL A 20 28.06 -9.62 4.94
CA VAL A 20 27.85 -8.80 6.13
C VAL A 20 26.99 -9.58 7.10
N THR A 21 27.60 -10.50 7.81
CA THR A 21 26.89 -11.57 8.53
C THR A 21 26.02 -11.06 9.68
N VAL A 22 26.42 -10.06 10.42
CA VAL A 22 25.68 -9.49 11.55
C VAL A 22 25.68 -7.95 11.56
N GLU A 23 26.00 -7.35 10.44
CA GLU A 23 26.00 -5.90 10.24
C GLU A 23 26.72 -5.12 11.35
N HIS A 24 27.94 -5.51 11.70
CA HIS A 24 28.72 -4.86 12.77
C HIS A 24 28.97 -3.37 12.54
N SER A 25 29.08 -2.94 11.29
CA SER A 25 29.33 -1.56 10.91
C SER A 25 28.09 -0.86 10.39
N MET A 26 28.17 0.46 10.25
CA MET A 26 27.14 1.21 9.53
C MET A 26 27.27 1.06 8.01
N PRO A 27 26.20 1.21 7.23
CA PRO A 27 26.21 0.99 5.79
C PRO A 27 27.30 1.73 5.02
N HIS A 28 27.62 2.98 5.37
CA HIS A 28 28.67 3.75 4.71
C HIS A 28 30.09 3.19 5.01
N VAL A 29 30.30 2.58 6.18
CA VAL A 29 31.58 1.94 6.51
C VAL A 29 31.75 0.66 5.71
N TYR A 30 30.69 -0.14 5.57
CA TYR A 30 30.70 -1.31 4.72
C TYR A 30 30.94 -0.91 3.24
N ALA A 31 30.25 0.11 2.74
CA ALA A 31 30.49 0.64 1.40
C ALA A 31 31.93 1.04 1.17
N SER A 32 32.58 1.71 2.14
CA SER A 32 34.01 2.06 2.04
C SER A 32 34.92 0.82 1.98
N GLN A 33 34.54 -0.28 2.67
CA GLN A 33 35.28 -1.55 2.56
C GLN A 33 35.10 -2.18 1.18
N VAL A 34 33.88 -2.11 0.60
CA VAL A 34 33.60 -2.57 -0.77
C VAL A 34 34.40 -1.76 -1.78
N GLU A 35 34.39 -0.42 -1.67
CA GLU A 35 35.18 0.49 -2.52
C GLU A 35 36.65 0.13 -2.46
N TYR A 36 37.19 -0.01 -1.24
CA TYR A 36 38.61 -0.42 -1.05
C TYR A 36 38.91 -1.76 -1.74
N MET A 37 38.00 -2.76 -1.63
CA MET A 37 38.18 -4.05 -2.31
C MET A 37 38.13 -3.88 -3.82
N CYS A 38 37.20 -3.11 -4.37
CA CYS A 38 37.09 -2.87 -5.81
C CYS A 38 38.35 -2.21 -6.37
N ASP A 39 38.92 -1.25 -5.65
CA ASP A 39 40.10 -0.50 -6.07
C ASP A 39 41.42 -1.30 -6.01
N ASN A 40 41.47 -2.31 -5.11
CA ASN A 40 42.71 -3.05 -4.85
C ASN A 40 42.72 -4.50 -5.37
N LEU A 41 41.59 -5.00 -5.92
CA LEU A 41 41.54 -6.34 -6.49
C LEU A 41 42.31 -6.41 -7.80
N LYS A 42 43.23 -7.38 -7.90
CA LYS A 42 43.82 -7.76 -9.19
C LYS A 42 42.76 -8.31 -10.12
N TYR A 43 42.93 -8.03 -11.44
CA TYR A 43 41.98 -8.51 -12.46
C TYR A 43 40.54 -8.04 -12.23
N ARG A 44 40.36 -6.83 -11.70
CA ARG A 44 39.03 -6.30 -11.31
C ARG A 44 37.99 -6.45 -12.41
N GLU A 45 38.37 -6.24 -13.64
CA GLU A 45 37.53 -6.37 -14.85
C GLU A 45 37.04 -7.80 -15.10
N ASN A 46 37.73 -8.80 -14.54
CA ASN A 46 37.39 -10.22 -14.64
C ASN A 46 36.91 -10.81 -13.30
N VAL A 47 36.67 -9.96 -12.29
CA VAL A 47 36.19 -10.36 -10.98
C VAL A 47 34.80 -9.75 -10.75
N ILE A 48 33.84 -10.59 -10.37
CA ILE A 48 32.56 -10.15 -9.92
C ILE A 48 32.64 -9.99 -8.39
N VAL A 49 32.46 -8.77 -7.90
CA VAL A 49 32.34 -8.47 -6.48
C VAL A 49 30.88 -8.63 -6.11
N SER A 50 30.56 -9.67 -5.35
CA SER A 50 29.21 -10.01 -4.92
C SER A 50 29.05 -9.72 -3.43
N LEU A 51 27.98 -9.04 -3.06
CA LEU A 51 27.67 -8.74 -1.67
C LEU A 51 26.59 -9.67 -1.15
N HIS A 52 26.73 -10.10 0.11
CA HIS A 52 25.78 -10.98 0.77
C HIS A 52 25.39 -10.39 2.13
N PRO A 53 24.56 -9.33 2.14
CA PRO A 53 24.12 -8.72 3.38
C PRO A 53 23.04 -9.54 4.08
N HIS A 54 23.17 -9.66 5.40
CA HIS A 54 22.07 -10.01 6.30
C HIS A 54 21.31 -8.76 6.72
N ASN A 55 20.33 -8.92 7.62
CA ASN A 55 19.46 -7.82 8.04
C ASN A 55 19.38 -7.70 9.59
N ASP A 56 20.48 -8.01 10.27
CA ASP A 56 20.52 -8.11 11.75
C ASP A 56 20.27 -6.78 12.45
N ARG A 57 20.60 -5.66 11.79
CA ARG A 57 20.30 -4.30 12.26
C ARG A 57 19.23 -3.58 11.44
N GLY A 58 18.57 -4.30 10.51
CA GLY A 58 17.60 -3.69 9.60
C GLY A 58 18.22 -2.82 8.50
N CYS A 59 19.52 -3.01 8.19
CA CYS A 59 20.25 -2.18 7.23
C CYS A 59 20.59 -2.93 5.93
N GLY A 60 20.16 -4.19 5.76
CA GLY A 60 20.55 -5.01 4.62
C GLY A 60 20.30 -4.38 3.26
N VAL A 61 19.19 -3.66 3.08
CA VAL A 61 18.91 -2.91 1.85
C VAL A 61 19.87 -1.74 1.69
N ALA A 62 20.11 -0.97 2.75
CA ALA A 62 21.03 0.17 2.72
C ALA A 62 22.48 -0.27 2.46
N ASP A 63 22.92 -1.38 3.08
CA ASP A 63 24.24 -1.97 2.82
C ASP A 63 24.39 -2.36 1.33
N SER A 64 23.33 -2.92 0.76
CA SER A 64 23.30 -3.32 -0.66
C SER A 64 23.33 -2.11 -1.59
N GLU A 65 22.48 -1.12 -1.38
CA GLU A 65 22.44 0.10 -2.22
C GLU A 65 23.77 0.84 -2.19
N MET A 66 24.31 1.08 -1.00
CA MET A 66 25.58 1.76 -0.84
C MET A 66 26.75 0.94 -1.36
N GLY A 67 26.71 -0.38 -1.20
CA GLY A 67 27.73 -1.28 -1.74
C GLY A 67 27.75 -1.32 -3.28
N LEU A 68 26.59 -1.26 -3.94
CA LEU A 68 26.49 -1.12 -5.39
C LEU A 68 27.07 0.23 -5.85
N LEU A 69 26.76 1.32 -5.15
CA LEU A 69 27.36 2.64 -5.43
C LEU A 69 28.87 2.64 -5.23
N ALA A 70 29.39 1.82 -4.32
CA ALA A 70 30.82 1.65 -4.04
C ALA A 70 31.54 0.72 -5.05
N GLY A 71 30.84 0.22 -6.07
CA GLY A 71 31.43 -0.53 -7.17
C GLY A 71 31.23 -2.04 -7.14
N ALA A 72 30.37 -2.57 -6.28
CA ALA A 72 29.99 -3.98 -6.36
C ALA A 72 29.17 -4.28 -7.64
N ASP A 73 29.28 -5.50 -8.13
CA ASP A 73 28.66 -5.93 -9.38
C ASP A 73 27.35 -6.72 -9.15
N ARG A 74 27.17 -7.30 -7.96
CA ARG A 74 26.07 -8.22 -7.68
C ARG A 74 25.68 -8.20 -6.19
N ILE A 75 24.39 -8.35 -5.95
CA ILE A 75 23.84 -8.62 -4.61
C ILE A 75 23.28 -10.03 -4.55
N GLU A 76 23.50 -10.70 -3.44
CA GLU A 76 22.89 -11.96 -3.08
C GLU A 76 21.91 -11.72 -1.90
N GLY A 77 20.67 -12.09 -2.10
CA GLY A 77 19.63 -11.93 -1.11
C GLY A 77 18.54 -12.96 -1.29
N THR A 78 17.42 -12.74 -0.61
CA THR A 78 16.28 -13.66 -0.64
C THR A 78 14.99 -12.91 -0.87
N LEU A 79 13.97 -13.61 -1.37
CA LEU A 79 12.62 -13.04 -1.45
C LEU A 79 12.12 -12.74 -0.05
N PHE A 80 11.65 -11.51 0.13
CA PHE A 80 11.07 -10.99 1.37
C PHE A 80 12.00 -11.11 2.59
N GLY A 81 13.31 -11.16 2.36
CA GLY A 81 14.30 -11.18 3.43
C GLY A 81 14.40 -12.48 4.21
N ASN A 82 13.93 -13.61 3.65
CA ASN A 82 14.04 -14.91 4.31
C ASN A 82 15.50 -15.28 4.60
N GLY A 83 15.73 -16.04 5.68
CA GLY A 83 17.07 -16.51 6.03
C GLY A 83 17.27 -16.71 7.52
N GLU A 84 18.52 -16.92 7.93
CA GLU A 84 18.88 -17.11 9.33
C GLU A 84 18.70 -15.84 10.16
N ARG A 85 18.34 -15.97 11.40
CA ARG A 85 18.16 -14.93 12.41
C ARG A 85 17.09 -13.91 11.94
N THR A 86 17.52 -12.70 11.54
CA THR A 86 16.67 -11.63 10.99
C THR A 86 16.50 -11.71 9.47
N GLY A 87 17.14 -12.71 8.85
CA GLY A 87 17.13 -12.93 7.41
C GLY A 87 18.27 -12.23 6.65
N ASN A 88 18.18 -12.31 5.35
CA ASN A 88 19.09 -11.70 4.39
C ASN A 88 18.49 -10.37 3.87
N VAL A 89 19.23 -9.66 3.04
CA VAL A 89 18.63 -8.53 2.31
C VAL A 89 17.42 -9.00 1.51
N ASP A 90 16.34 -8.25 1.61
CA ASP A 90 15.15 -8.46 0.79
C ASP A 90 15.38 -7.96 -0.64
N ILE A 91 15.51 -8.88 -1.59
CA ILE A 91 15.74 -8.54 -3.00
C ILE A 91 14.50 -7.93 -3.67
N VAL A 92 13.29 -8.14 -3.12
CA VAL A 92 12.08 -7.47 -3.59
C VAL A 92 12.18 -5.98 -3.30
N THR A 93 12.46 -5.63 -2.05
CA THR A 93 12.63 -4.23 -1.65
C THR A 93 13.80 -3.58 -2.40
N LEU A 94 14.95 -4.24 -2.48
CA LEU A 94 16.11 -3.71 -3.19
C LEU A 94 15.82 -3.48 -4.68
N GLY A 95 15.25 -4.48 -5.36
CA GLY A 95 14.94 -4.39 -6.79
C GLY A 95 13.91 -3.30 -7.08
N MET A 96 12.88 -3.17 -6.25
CA MET A 96 11.89 -2.12 -6.41
C MET A 96 12.41 -0.72 -6.07
N ASN A 97 13.34 -0.60 -5.12
CA ASN A 97 14.05 0.65 -4.86
C ASN A 97 14.84 1.08 -6.09
N MET A 98 15.60 0.16 -6.72
CA MET A 98 16.32 0.44 -7.96
C MET A 98 15.36 0.88 -9.08
N TYR A 99 14.27 0.15 -9.27
CA TYR A 99 13.24 0.48 -10.25
C TYR A 99 12.67 1.89 -10.04
N SER A 100 12.33 2.24 -8.79
CA SER A 100 11.81 3.57 -8.45
C SER A 100 12.77 4.72 -8.74
N GLN A 101 14.06 4.43 -8.85
CA GLN A 101 15.11 5.38 -9.23
C GLN A 101 15.50 5.29 -10.72
N GLY A 102 14.74 4.53 -11.52
CA GLY A 102 14.98 4.38 -12.95
C GLY A 102 16.11 3.42 -13.30
N VAL A 103 16.53 2.57 -12.38
CA VAL A 103 17.54 1.53 -12.60
C VAL A 103 16.85 0.18 -12.76
N ASP A 104 17.01 -0.46 -13.91
CA ASP A 104 16.45 -1.78 -14.18
C ASP A 104 17.18 -2.87 -13.36
N PRO A 105 16.54 -3.49 -12.38
CA PRO A 105 17.15 -4.52 -11.54
C PRO A 105 17.35 -5.85 -12.26
N LYS A 106 16.86 -6.00 -13.50
CA LYS A 106 16.86 -7.25 -14.28
C LYS A 106 16.05 -8.38 -13.61
N ILE A 107 15.08 -8.02 -12.78
CA ILE A 107 14.15 -8.91 -12.11
C ILE A 107 12.74 -8.38 -12.36
N ASP A 108 11.79 -9.27 -12.66
CA ASP A 108 10.41 -8.92 -12.92
C ASP A 108 9.56 -9.14 -11.67
N PHE A 109 9.01 -8.07 -11.13
CA PHE A 109 8.08 -8.06 -10.00
C PHE A 109 6.69 -7.54 -10.39
N SER A 110 6.36 -7.54 -11.69
CA SER A 110 5.09 -7.01 -12.20
C SER A 110 3.86 -7.82 -11.77
N ASP A 111 4.04 -9.03 -11.28
CA ASP A 111 2.98 -9.85 -10.65
C ASP A 111 3.34 -10.19 -9.20
N MET A 112 3.46 -9.17 -8.37
CA MET A 112 3.78 -9.32 -6.95
C MET A 112 2.78 -10.21 -6.19
N PRO A 113 1.45 -10.14 -6.44
CA PRO A 113 0.50 -11.03 -5.78
C PRO A 113 0.82 -12.50 -5.98
N HIS A 114 1.16 -12.91 -7.20
CA HIS A 114 1.53 -14.29 -7.49
C HIS A 114 2.87 -14.69 -6.83
N ILE A 115 3.86 -13.80 -6.84
CA ILE A 115 5.15 -14.05 -6.17
C ILE A 115 4.94 -14.25 -4.67
N CYS A 116 4.09 -13.43 -4.04
CA CYS A 116 3.71 -13.57 -2.63
C CYS A 116 3.05 -14.93 -2.36
N GLU A 117 2.05 -15.30 -3.16
CA GLU A 117 1.36 -16.58 -3.02
C GLU A 117 2.31 -17.77 -3.12
N VAL A 118 3.18 -17.78 -4.12
CA VAL A 118 4.17 -18.85 -4.31
C VAL A 118 5.13 -18.93 -3.11
N TYR A 119 5.63 -17.79 -2.65
CA TYR A 119 6.52 -17.74 -1.49
C TYR A 119 5.85 -18.30 -0.23
N GLU A 120 4.65 -17.83 0.11
CA GLU A 120 3.91 -18.28 1.29
C GLU A 120 3.59 -19.77 1.22
N LYS A 121 3.19 -20.27 0.05
CA LYS A 121 2.91 -21.68 -0.18
C LYS A 121 4.16 -22.56 -0.04
N CYS A 122 5.29 -22.11 -0.54
CA CYS A 122 6.54 -22.88 -0.50
C CYS A 122 7.21 -22.88 0.87
N THR A 123 7.11 -21.78 1.61
CA THR A 123 7.81 -21.61 2.89
C THR A 123 6.93 -21.83 4.10
N GLY A 124 5.61 -21.71 3.97
CA GLY A 124 4.66 -21.67 5.08
C GLY A 124 4.74 -20.38 5.92
N MET A 125 5.53 -19.39 5.48
CA MET A 125 5.71 -18.11 6.15
C MET A 125 4.85 -17.05 5.49
N GLN A 126 4.19 -16.21 6.28
CA GLN A 126 3.42 -15.08 5.78
C GLN A 126 4.32 -13.86 5.59
N ILE A 127 4.05 -13.10 4.53
CA ILE A 127 4.71 -11.82 4.29
C ILE A 127 4.14 -10.79 5.25
N TYR A 128 5.03 -10.02 5.89
CA TYR A 128 4.60 -8.96 6.79
C TYR A 128 3.76 -7.92 6.05
N GLU A 129 2.59 -7.60 6.58
CA GLU A 129 1.60 -6.74 5.93
C GLU A 129 2.08 -5.32 5.59
N ARG A 130 3.20 -4.88 6.18
CA ARG A 130 3.85 -3.59 5.92
C ARG A 130 5.20 -3.74 5.21
N SER A 131 5.51 -4.92 4.66
CA SER A 131 6.72 -5.09 3.84
C SER A 131 6.67 -4.16 2.63
N PRO A 132 7.74 -3.40 2.35
CA PRO A 132 7.75 -2.49 1.21
C PRO A 132 7.31 -3.17 -0.09
N TYR A 133 6.50 -2.49 -0.87
CA TYR A 133 5.96 -2.90 -2.18
C TYR A 133 5.06 -4.14 -2.19
N SER A 134 5.28 -5.11 -1.30
CA SER A 134 4.61 -6.42 -1.30
C SER A 134 3.52 -6.57 -0.25
N GLY A 135 3.65 -5.91 0.89
CA GLY A 135 2.73 -6.05 2.01
C GLY A 135 1.30 -5.63 1.69
N ALA A 136 0.34 -6.22 2.36
CA ALA A 136 -1.09 -5.96 2.12
C ALA A 136 -1.49 -4.49 2.34
N LEU A 137 -0.78 -3.76 3.21
CA LEU A 137 -1.12 -2.38 3.60
C LEU A 137 -0.30 -1.29 2.92
N VAL A 138 0.64 -1.63 2.02
CA VAL A 138 1.61 -0.65 1.50
C VAL A 138 1.01 0.41 0.56
N PHE A 139 -0.16 0.14 -0.02
CA PHE A 139 -0.91 1.10 -0.83
C PHE A 139 -2.16 1.62 -0.11
N ALA A 140 -2.30 1.36 1.19
CA ALA A 140 -3.41 1.84 1.98
C ALA A 140 -3.09 3.20 2.63
N ALA A 141 -4.04 4.12 2.59
CA ALA A 141 -3.98 5.38 3.32
C ALA A 141 -5.14 5.48 4.31
N PHE A 142 -4.85 5.73 5.58
CA PHE A 142 -5.86 5.79 6.64
C PHE A 142 -6.36 7.22 6.91
N SER A 143 -5.52 8.22 6.69
CA SER A 143 -5.89 9.63 6.88
C SER A 143 -6.73 10.14 5.70
N GLY A 144 -7.87 10.76 5.99
CA GLY A 144 -8.74 11.35 4.96
C GLY A 144 -8.05 12.41 4.10
N SER A 145 -7.10 13.17 4.66
CA SER A 145 -6.30 14.13 3.90
C SER A 145 -5.33 13.46 2.93
N HIS A 146 -4.76 12.31 3.30
CA HIS A 146 -3.90 11.52 2.41
C HIS A 146 -4.71 10.90 1.28
N GLN A 147 -5.88 10.34 1.59
CA GLN A 147 -6.79 9.77 0.60
C GLN A 147 -7.26 10.81 -0.43
N ASP A 148 -7.63 11.99 0.03
CA ASP A 148 -8.03 13.12 -0.85
C ASP A 148 -6.85 13.56 -1.74
N ALA A 149 -5.63 13.62 -1.20
CA ALA A 149 -4.44 13.96 -1.96
C ALA A 149 -4.11 12.90 -3.03
N ILE A 150 -4.22 11.60 -2.69
CA ILE A 150 -4.04 10.50 -3.65
C ILE A 150 -5.08 10.59 -4.76
N ALA A 151 -6.37 10.73 -4.41
CA ALA A 151 -7.45 10.82 -5.40
C ALA A 151 -7.27 12.01 -6.36
N LYS A 152 -6.88 13.19 -5.83
CA LYS A 152 -6.56 14.38 -6.65
C LYS A 152 -5.33 14.16 -7.51
N GLY A 153 -4.28 13.51 -6.98
CA GLY A 153 -3.07 13.17 -7.72
C GLY A 153 -3.33 12.22 -8.89
N MET A 154 -4.16 11.19 -8.66
CA MET A 154 -4.60 10.25 -9.72
C MET A 154 -5.38 10.97 -10.81
N ALA A 155 -6.40 11.75 -10.42
CA ALA A 155 -7.23 12.50 -11.37
C ALA A 155 -6.40 13.50 -12.19
N TRP A 156 -5.47 14.21 -11.55
CA TRP A 156 -4.58 15.15 -12.22
C TRP A 156 -3.64 14.48 -13.21
N ARG A 157 -3.06 13.32 -12.83
CA ARG A 157 -2.19 12.52 -13.70
C ARG A 157 -2.95 12.06 -14.94
N GLU A 158 -4.18 11.59 -14.78
CA GLU A 158 -5.06 11.17 -15.88
C GLU A 158 -5.41 12.34 -16.80
N GLU A 159 -5.85 13.47 -16.25
CA GLU A 159 -6.18 14.70 -16.99
C GLU A 159 -5.01 15.19 -17.84
N LYS A 160 -3.81 15.23 -17.26
CA LYS A 160 -2.58 15.71 -17.91
C LYS A 160 -1.88 14.65 -18.75
N LYS A 161 -2.33 13.38 -18.71
CA LYS A 161 -1.72 12.24 -19.43
C LYS A 161 -0.20 12.13 -19.13
N LEU A 162 0.16 12.23 -17.86
CA LEU A 162 1.56 12.18 -17.45
C LEU A 162 2.09 10.76 -17.50
N ASN A 163 3.29 10.61 -18.06
CA ASN A 163 4.02 9.32 -18.11
C ASN A 163 4.85 9.07 -16.85
N THR A 164 5.01 10.08 -15.99
CA THR A 164 5.76 9.98 -14.74
C THR A 164 4.82 9.80 -13.57
N TRP A 165 5.29 9.03 -12.58
CA TRP A 165 4.54 8.87 -11.34
C TRP A 165 4.75 10.07 -10.42
N THR A 166 3.67 10.75 -10.06
CA THR A 166 3.69 11.97 -9.24
C THR A 166 2.57 11.99 -8.19
N VAL A 167 1.95 10.83 -7.94
CA VAL A 167 0.84 10.73 -6.98
C VAL A 167 1.39 10.82 -5.55
N PRO A 168 0.89 11.75 -4.72
CA PRO A 168 1.34 11.89 -3.33
C PRO A 168 1.13 10.61 -2.53
N TYR A 169 2.01 10.36 -1.54
CA TYR A 169 1.94 9.24 -0.59
C TYR A 169 2.09 7.82 -1.19
N LEU A 170 2.24 7.69 -2.49
CA LEU A 170 2.50 6.41 -3.16
C LEU A 170 3.86 6.48 -3.87
N PRO A 171 4.83 5.64 -3.48
CA PRO A 171 6.19 5.71 -4.03
C PRO A 171 6.27 5.27 -5.49
N ILE A 172 5.37 4.40 -5.93
CA ILE A 172 5.26 3.86 -7.29
C ILE A 172 3.80 3.75 -7.70
N ASP A 173 3.53 3.53 -8.98
CA ASP A 173 2.22 3.11 -9.47
C ASP A 173 1.96 1.67 -8.98
N PRO A 174 0.87 1.40 -8.25
CA PRO A 174 0.53 0.04 -7.84
C PRO A 174 0.43 -0.96 -9.00
N VAL A 175 0.09 -0.48 -10.19
CA VAL A 175 0.01 -1.29 -11.42
C VAL A 175 1.38 -1.88 -11.79
N ASP A 176 2.48 -1.20 -11.48
CA ASP A 176 3.85 -1.68 -11.76
C ASP A 176 4.19 -3.00 -11.02
N VAL A 177 3.45 -3.30 -9.97
CA VAL A 177 3.58 -4.54 -9.19
C VAL A 177 2.33 -5.42 -9.28
N GLY A 178 1.50 -5.24 -10.32
CA GLY A 178 0.30 -6.05 -10.56
C GLY A 178 -0.82 -5.81 -9.54
N ARG A 179 -0.82 -4.65 -8.87
CA ARG A 179 -1.84 -4.25 -7.90
C ARG A 179 -2.61 -3.03 -8.40
N THR A 180 -3.75 -2.80 -7.81
CA THR A 180 -4.50 -1.55 -7.98
C THR A 180 -4.35 -0.71 -6.72
N TYR A 181 -4.59 0.60 -6.84
CA TYR A 181 -4.82 1.40 -5.65
C TYR A 181 -6.14 0.91 -5.05
N ASP A 182 -6.02 0.10 -4.03
CA ASP A 182 -7.19 -0.47 -3.36
C ASP A 182 -7.86 0.62 -2.52
N SER A 183 -8.82 1.30 -3.13
CA SER A 183 -9.82 2.04 -2.37
C SER A 183 -10.52 1.13 -1.35
N ASP A 184 -10.51 -0.17 -1.58
CA ASP A 184 -11.13 -1.19 -0.74
C ASP A 184 -10.34 -1.52 0.54
N VAL A 185 -9.07 -1.10 0.63
CA VAL A 185 -8.27 -1.17 1.87
C VAL A 185 -8.38 0.13 2.68
N ILE A 186 -9.38 0.97 2.41
CA ILE A 186 -9.72 2.05 3.32
C ILE A 186 -10.34 1.43 4.58
N ARG A 187 -9.48 1.08 5.51
CA ARG A 187 -9.88 0.64 6.85
C ARG A 187 -10.24 1.89 7.65
N ILE A 188 -11.49 1.98 8.05
CA ILE A 188 -11.94 3.06 8.93
C ILE A 188 -11.50 2.74 10.35
N ASN A 189 -10.67 3.60 10.90
CA ASN A 189 -10.30 3.58 12.32
C ASN A 189 -10.57 4.96 12.94
N SER A 190 -10.27 5.09 14.23
CA SER A 190 -10.46 6.34 15.00
C SER A 190 -9.77 7.58 14.41
N GLN A 191 -8.80 7.41 13.51
CA GLN A 191 -8.08 8.50 12.82
C GLN A 191 -8.64 8.82 11.44
N SER A 192 -9.60 8.03 10.95
CA SER A 192 -10.19 8.24 9.63
C SER A 192 -11.10 9.48 9.66
N GLY A 193 -10.82 10.43 8.80
CA GLY A 193 -11.60 11.67 8.70
C GLY A 193 -12.89 11.51 7.88
N LYS A 194 -13.78 12.51 7.98
CA LYS A 194 -15.07 12.62 7.26
C LYS A 194 -14.97 12.41 5.73
N GLY A 195 -13.80 12.68 5.14
CA GLY A 195 -13.55 12.44 3.72
C GLY A 195 -13.45 10.96 3.34
N GLY A 196 -12.79 10.14 4.17
CA GLY A 196 -12.62 8.71 3.93
C GLY A 196 -13.93 7.93 3.95
N ILE A 197 -14.80 8.23 4.91
CA ILE A 197 -16.10 7.58 5.04
C ILE A 197 -17.01 7.88 3.84
N SER A 198 -17.08 9.16 3.44
CA SER A 198 -17.85 9.56 2.25
C SER A 198 -17.31 8.93 0.96
N TYR A 199 -15.99 8.74 0.88
CA TYR A 199 -15.36 8.06 -0.25
C TYR A 199 -15.72 6.57 -0.32
N ILE A 200 -15.66 5.85 0.81
CA ILE A 200 -16.09 4.44 0.90
C ILE A 200 -17.54 4.27 0.44
N LEU A 201 -18.45 5.07 1.00
CA LEU A 201 -19.88 5.00 0.65
C LEU A 201 -20.11 5.27 -0.84
N LYS A 202 -19.36 6.19 -1.43
CA LYS A 202 -19.45 6.49 -2.86
C LYS A 202 -18.88 5.36 -3.73
N GLN A 203 -17.70 4.85 -3.41
CA GLN A 203 -17.01 3.85 -4.26
C GLN A 203 -17.66 2.47 -4.17
N ASN A 204 -17.99 2.01 -2.95
CA ASN A 204 -18.45 0.63 -2.77
C ASN A 204 -19.96 0.49 -2.88
N PHE A 205 -20.71 1.57 -2.58
CA PHE A 205 -22.18 1.52 -2.52
C PHE A 205 -22.86 2.58 -3.38
N SER A 206 -22.09 3.35 -4.18
CA SER A 206 -22.60 4.42 -5.06
C SER A 206 -23.40 5.51 -4.32
N ILE A 207 -23.18 5.69 -3.01
CA ILE A 207 -23.87 6.67 -2.17
C ILE A 207 -23.06 7.96 -2.09
N SER A 208 -23.58 9.02 -2.66
CA SER A 208 -23.01 10.36 -2.57
C SER A 208 -23.55 11.11 -1.35
N VAL A 209 -22.78 11.13 -0.24
CA VAL A 209 -23.16 11.85 0.96
C VAL A 209 -23.09 13.35 0.72
N PRO A 210 -24.18 14.12 0.92
CA PRO A 210 -24.17 15.57 0.81
C PRO A 210 -23.13 16.22 1.73
N GLU A 211 -22.49 17.28 1.25
CA GLU A 211 -21.37 17.91 1.96
C GLU A 211 -21.69 18.26 3.42
N LYS A 212 -22.90 18.77 3.66
CA LYS A 212 -23.38 19.14 5.02
C LYS A 212 -23.56 17.94 5.95
N MET A 213 -23.79 16.74 5.42
CA MET A 213 -23.96 15.52 6.21
C MET A 213 -22.65 14.79 6.49
N ARG A 214 -21.58 15.05 5.69
CA ARG A 214 -20.32 14.30 5.79
C ARG A 214 -19.69 14.32 7.17
N GLU A 215 -19.86 15.40 7.88
CA GLU A 215 -19.32 15.55 9.23
C GLU A 215 -20.07 14.69 10.24
N GLU A 216 -21.38 14.70 10.20
CA GLU A 216 -22.25 13.93 11.07
C GLU A 216 -22.12 12.43 10.82
N VAL A 217 -22.16 12.01 9.54
CA VAL A 217 -21.88 10.61 9.14
C VAL A 217 -20.51 10.17 9.61
N GLY A 218 -19.51 11.06 9.48
CA GLY A 218 -18.16 10.81 9.97
C GLY A 218 -18.09 10.54 11.46
N TYR A 219 -18.82 11.31 12.26
CA TYR A 219 -18.89 11.12 13.72
C TYR A 219 -19.62 9.85 14.11
N ALA A 220 -20.75 9.52 13.47
CA ALA A 220 -21.49 8.31 13.75
C ALA A 220 -20.65 7.04 13.51
N VAL A 221 -19.96 6.96 12.39
CA VAL A 221 -19.07 5.83 12.07
C VAL A 221 -17.88 5.76 13.02
N LYS A 222 -17.28 6.93 13.33
CA LYS A 222 -16.15 7.01 14.26
C LYS A 222 -16.53 6.55 15.66
N GLN A 223 -17.69 6.92 16.15
CA GLN A 223 -18.19 6.51 17.48
C GLN A 223 -18.23 4.98 17.59
N VAL A 224 -18.77 4.29 16.59
CA VAL A 224 -18.80 2.81 16.58
C VAL A 224 -17.41 2.21 16.55
N SER A 225 -16.48 2.78 15.75
CA SER A 225 -15.08 2.32 15.71
C SER A 225 -14.37 2.49 17.06
N ASP A 226 -14.63 3.60 17.74
CA ASP A 226 -14.04 3.88 19.06
C ASP A 226 -14.64 2.96 20.16
N GLU A 227 -15.93 2.66 20.12
CA GLU A 227 -16.60 1.78 21.07
C GLU A 227 -16.18 0.31 20.89
N GLU A 228 -16.07 -0.15 19.65
CA GLU A 228 -15.67 -1.52 19.33
C GLU A 228 -14.18 -1.77 19.41
N HIS A 229 -13.37 -0.72 19.44
CA HIS A 229 -11.88 -0.77 19.35
C HIS A 229 -11.38 -1.57 18.14
N LYS A 230 -12.08 -1.48 17.01
CA LYS A 230 -11.80 -2.23 15.78
C LYS A 230 -11.80 -1.31 14.56
N GLU A 231 -11.08 -1.74 13.55
CA GLU A 231 -11.24 -1.20 12.21
C GLU A 231 -12.56 -1.68 11.60
N LEU A 232 -13.29 -0.76 10.98
CA LEU A 232 -14.57 -1.06 10.35
C LEU A 232 -14.37 -1.41 8.87
N SER A 233 -15.01 -2.50 8.43
CA SER A 233 -15.06 -2.85 7.01
C SER A 233 -15.96 -1.87 6.23
N PRO A 234 -15.79 -1.73 4.90
CA PRO A 234 -16.71 -0.97 4.07
C PRO A 234 -18.18 -1.36 4.25
N GLN A 235 -18.45 -2.65 4.37
CA GLN A 235 -19.79 -3.16 4.59
C GLN A 235 -20.36 -2.67 5.94
N TRP A 236 -19.58 -2.68 6.99
CA TRP A 236 -20.01 -2.22 8.32
C TRP A 236 -20.23 -0.70 8.33
N VAL A 237 -19.42 0.06 7.61
CA VAL A 237 -19.65 1.52 7.41
C VAL A 237 -20.99 1.77 6.70
N TYR A 238 -21.34 0.95 5.72
CA TYR A 238 -22.64 1.05 5.04
C TYR A 238 -23.80 0.72 5.98
N GLU A 239 -23.70 -0.36 6.77
CA GLU A 239 -24.73 -0.74 7.75
C GLU A 239 -24.97 0.38 8.79
N ILE A 240 -23.89 0.99 9.31
CA ILE A 240 -23.99 2.13 10.20
C ILE A 240 -24.72 3.31 9.52
N PHE A 241 -24.38 3.59 8.25
CA PHE A 241 -25.02 4.64 7.48
C PHE A 241 -26.51 4.32 7.26
N GLU A 242 -26.82 3.10 6.87
CA GLU A 242 -28.18 2.64 6.60
C GLU A 242 -29.05 2.74 7.86
N ASP A 243 -28.56 2.26 9.00
CA ASP A 243 -29.29 2.27 10.28
C ASP A 243 -29.51 3.70 10.80
N ASN A 244 -28.55 4.61 10.61
CA ASN A 244 -28.66 5.97 11.16
C ASN A 244 -29.37 6.96 10.23
N TYR A 245 -29.37 6.74 8.89
CA TYR A 245 -29.83 7.74 7.94
C TYR A 245 -30.88 7.25 6.93
N ILE A 246 -30.99 5.95 6.71
CA ILE A 246 -31.97 5.38 5.78
C ILE A 246 -33.15 4.74 6.55
N HIS A 247 -32.84 3.91 7.53
CA HIS A 247 -33.83 3.19 8.33
C HIS A 247 -34.10 3.82 9.69
N TYR A 248 -33.52 5.02 9.91
CA TYR A 248 -33.70 5.71 11.18
C TYR A 248 -35.11 6.25 11.33
N THR A 249 -35.91 5.62 12.17
CA THR A 249 -37.31 6.00 12.47
C THR A 249 -37.53 6.25 13.96
N PRO A 250 -36.89 7.28 14.57
CA PRO A 250 -37.05 7.46 16.03
C PRO A 250 -38.39 7.98 16.46
N TYR A 251 -39.09 8.73 15.62
CA TYR A 251 -40.31 9.42 16.04
C TYR A 251 -41.51 9.19 15.12
N PHE A 252 -41.35 8.92 13.84
CA PHE A 252 -42.47 8.65 12.92
C PHE A 252 -42.12 7.65 11.86
N GLN A 253 -43.11 6.86 11.47
CA GLN A 253 -43.01 5.90 10.39
C GLN A 253 -43.93 6.34 9.25
N ILE A 254 -43.48 6.22 8.01
CA ILE A 254 -44.33 6.36 6.82
C ILE A 254 -44.85 4.95 6.51
N SER A 255 -46.13 4.71 6.76
CA SER A 255 -46.72 3.39 6.53
C SER A 255 -47.21 3.20 5.10
N GLU A 256 -47.61 4.29 4.43
CA GLU A 256 -48.08 4.30 3.04
C GLU A 256 -47.68 5.61 2.37
N CYS A 257 -47.29 5.55 1.11
CA CYS A 257 -46.97 6.74 0.31
C CYS A 257 -47.52 6.54 -1.11
N HIS A 258 -48.39 7.45 -1.57
CA HIS A 258 -49.00 7.43 -2.88
C HIS A 258 -48.57 8.66 -3.66
N PHE A 259 -48.14 8.47 -4.91
CA PHE A 259 -47.79 9.55 -5.81
C PHE A 259 -48.81 9.64 -6.92
N ARG A 260 -49.31 10.86 -7.20
CA ARG A 260 -50.17 11.15 -8.35
C ARG A 260 -49.50 12.22 -9.19
N GLN A 261 -49.59 12.04 -10.50
CA GLN A 261 -49.08 13.00 -11.48
C GLN A 261 -50.25 13.50 -12.31
N ASP A 262 -50.73 14.69 -11.96
CA ASP A 262 -51.71 15.42 -12.74
C ASP A 262 -51.08 16.71 -13.33
N ASP A 263 -51.34 17.89 -12.78
CA ASP A 263 -50.67 19.16 -13.13
C ASP A 263 -49.43 19.46 -12.30
N GLY A 264 -48.79 18.46 -11.74
CA GLY A 264 -47.64 18.46 -10.85
C GLY A 264 -47.51 17.10 -10.18
N ILE A 265 -46.51 16.91 -9.35
CA ILE A 265 -46.35 15.71 -8.53
C ILE A 265 -47.02 15.96 -7.19
N MET A 266 -48.08 15.22 -6.92
CA MET A 266 -48.71 15.16 -5.61
C MET A 266 -48.25 13.89 -4.86
N ALA A 267 -47.75 14.06 -3.64
CA ALA A 267 -47.45 12.96 -2.73
C ALA A 267 -48.44 13.00 -1.56
N GLU A 268 -49.08 11.89 -1.30
CA GLU A 268 -49.89 11.66 -0.12
C GLU A 268 -49.19 10.59 0.74
N ALA A 269 -48.85 10.90 1.99
CA ALA A 269 -48.18 9.99 2.89
C ALA A 269 -48.93 9.83 4.20
N THR A 270 -49.08 8.57 4.65
CA THR A 270 -49.60 8.27 5.99
C THR A 270 -48.41 8.19 6.95
N ILE A 271 -48.31 9.18 7.82
CA ILE A 271 -47.27 9.26 8.86
C ILE A 271 -47.83 8.74 10.16
N GLN A 272 -47.14 7.78 10.79
CA GLN A 272 -47.47 7.26 12.11
C GLN A 272 -46.46 7.79 13.13
N TYR A 273 -46.99 8.40 14.20
CA TYR A 273 -46.25 8.88 15.37
C TYR A 273 -46.81 8.26 16.64
N GLY A 274 -46.15 7.26 17.20
CA GLY A 274 -46.69 6.43 18.24
C GLY A 274 -48.01 5.73 17.80
N GLU A 275 -49.13 5.95 18.50
CA GLU A 275 -50.45 5.43 18.12
C GLU A 275 -51.23 6.33 17.16
N LYS A 276 -50.75 7.55 16.88
CA LYS A 276 -51.39 8.50 15.96
C LYS A 276 -50.96 8.29 14.53
N LYS A 277 -51.96 8.20 13.65
CA LYS A 277 -51.75 8.22 12.19
C LYS A 277 -52.26 9.56 11.62
N THR A 278 -51.50 10.19 10.78
CA THR A 278 -51.88 11.43 10.11
C THR A 278 -51.54 11.31 8.63
N ILE A 279 -52.50 11.71 7.79
CA ILE A 279 -52.26 11.80 6.34
C ILE A 279 -51.79 13.21 6.07
N VAL A 280 -50.69 13.32 5.29
CA VAL A 280 -50.13 14.59 4.86
C VAL A 280 -49.98 14.60 3.34
N ASP A 281 -50.34 15.72 2.73
CA ASP A 281 -50.20 15.96 1.30
C ASP A 281 -49.10 16.96 1.03
N ALA A 282 -48.33 16.76 -0.04
CA ALA A 282 -47.35 17.68 -0.53
C ALA A 282 -47.40 17.81 -2.06
N ASN A 283 -47.26 19.01 -2.56
CA ASN A 283 -47.13 19.33 -3.96
C ASN A 283 -45.69 19.71 -4.27
N GLY A 284 -45.10 19.15 -5.36
CA GLY A 284 -43.77 19.46 -5.84
C GLY A 284 -43.77 19.74 -7.35
#